data_5b21ae9387df11e0d73de19322f77599
#
_entry.id   5b21ae9387df11e0d73de19322f77599
#
_cell.length_a   1.000
_cell.length_b   1.000
_cell.length_c   1.000
_cell.angle_alpha   90.00
_cell.angle_beta   90.00
_cell.angle_gamma   90.00
#
_symmetry.space_group_name_H-M   'P 1'
#
loop_
_entity.id
_entity.type
_entity.pdbx_description
1 polymer ?
#
loop_
_entity_poly.entity_id
_entity_poly.type
_entity_poly.pdbx_seq_one_letter_code
_entity_poly.pdbx_strand_id
1 'polypeptide(L)'
;MADGALPVGDALAEVLADVRRYLGWHRDVAGEELHASMDGALGAIAAAMSVEVSVEGSSTPPVVVEYAEASTETGAEPLVQPAATGTRAPVMTAAPPEPALARSSDEPPRLDEVRRALGDCKRCKLCSGRKNLVFGVGNPKARLVFVGEGPGAEEDNQGIPFVGAAGQLLTKMIAAMGYTRDEVYICNVVKCRPPGNRNPEPDEIEACQPFLEAQLHAIRPSVIIALGKFAAQTLLRTDRPITRLRGQWREYVGIPLMPTFHPAYLLRNPAEKKSAWTDLQAVMARFPKTGS
;
A
#
# COMPACT_ATOMS: atom_id res chain seq x y z
N MET A 1 -13.13 37.85 -2.49
CA MET A 1 -12.62 36.45 -2.43
C MET A 1 -13.88 35.61 -2.28
N ALA A 2 -14.27 34.94 -3.36
CA ALA A 2 -15.49 34.15 -3.40
C ALA A 2 -15.15 32.75 -2.90
N ASP A 3 -15.80 32.35 -1.82
CA ASP A 3 -15.75 31.00 -1.24
C ASP A 3 -16.44 30.05 -2.23
N GLY A 4 -15.61 29.18 -2.87
CA GLY A 4 -16.09 28.23 -3.88
C GLY A 4 -16.64 26.94 -3.23
N ALA A 5 -17.74 27.06 -2.48
CA ALA A 5 -18.50 25.88 -2.07
C ALA A 5 -19.15 25.28 -3.32
N LEU A 6 -18.83 24.01 -3.61
CA LEU A 6 -19.51 23.24 -4.66
C LEU A 6 -21.03 23.20 -4.38
N PRO A 7 -21.88 23.26 -5.40
CA PRO A 7 -23.33 23.13 -5.22
C PRO A 7 -23.61 21.75 -4.57
N VAL A 8 -24.56 21.74 -3.62
CA VAL A 8 -24.90 20.59 -2.78
C VAL A 8 -25.15 19.30 -3.61
N GLY A 9 -25.65 19.45 -4.84
CA GLY A 9 -25.86 18.33 -5.78
C GLY A 9 -24.57 17.65 -6.22
N ASP A 10 -23.51 18.41 -6.47
CA ASP A 10 -22.22 17.85 -6.93
C ASP A 10 -21.48 17.14 -5.78
N ALA A 11 -21.53 17.73 -4.57
CA ALA A 11 -20.98 17.09 -3.38
C ALA A 11 -21.69 15.76 -3.05
N LEU A 12 -23.00 15.70 -3.20
CA LEU A 12 -23.79 14.48 -3.00
C LEU A 12 -23.49 13.41 -4.07
N ALA A 13 -23.34 13.83 -5.34
CA ALA A 13 -22.96 12.92 -6.43
C ALA A 13 -21.58 12.31 -6.21
N GLU A 14 -20.63 13.07 -5.69
CA GLU A 14 -19.29 12.61 -5.35
C GLU A 14 -19.32 11.59 -4.19
N VAL A 15 -20.08 11.87 -3.13
CA VAL A 15 -20.28 10.93 -2.01
C VAL A 15 -20.94 9.62 -2.48
N LEU A 16 -21.95 9.70 -3.35
CA LEU A 16 -22.60 8.51 -3.91
C LEU A 16 -21.66 7.72 -4.83
N ALA A 17 -20.79 8.37 -5.58
CA ALA A 17 -19.77 7.72 -6.39
C ALA A 17 -18.74 6.99 -5.51
N ASP A 18 -18.34 7.58 -4.39
CA ASP A 18 -17.44 6.96 -3.42
C ASP A 18 -18.07 5.76 -2.72
N VAL A 19 -19.33 5.88 -2.32
CA VAL A 19 -20.12 4.79 -1.75
C VAL A 19 -20.25 3.65 -2.76
N ARG A 20 -20.56 3.93 -4.02
CA ARG A 20 -20.64 2.90 -5.07
C ARG A 20 -19.29 2.20 -5.31
N ARG A 21 -18.19 2.94 -5.33
CA ARG A 21 -16.82 2.38 -5.44
C ARG A 21 -16.50 1.49 -4.24
N TYR A 22 -16.83 1.94 -3.04
CA TYR A 22 -16.63 1.17 -1.80
C TYR A 22 -17.44 -0.13 -1.81
N LEU A 23 -18.71 -0.05 -2.22
CA LEU A 23 -19.60 -1.21 -2.30
C LEU A 23 -19.16 -2.19 -3.40
N GLY A 24 -18.74 -1.69 -4.56
CA GLY A 24 -18.16 -2.51 -5.63
C GLY A 24 -16.91 -3.24 -5.14
N TRP A 25 -16.00 -2.54 -4.46
CA TRP A 25 -14.81 -3.13 -3.86
C TRP A 25 -15.16 -4.20 -2.80
N HIS A 26 -16.13 -3.92 -1.91
CA HIS A 26 -16.60 -4.89 -0.91
C HIS A 26 -17.20 -6.14 -1.58
N ARG A 27 -18.02 -5.98 -2.60
CA ARG A 27 -18.60 -7.07 -3.36
C ARG A 27 -17.53 -7.98 -3.95
N ASP A 28 -16.56 -7.38 -4.65
CA ASP A 28 -15.54 -8.12 -5.39
C ASP A 28 -14.48 -8.77 -4.48
N VAL A 29 -14.40 -8.31 -3.22
CA VAL A 29 -13.34 -8.67 -2.28
C VAL A 29 -13.85 -9.45 -1.05
N ALA A 30 -15.09 -9.22 -0.60
CA ALA A 30 -15.66 -9.81 0.62
C ALA A 30 -16.60 -11.01 0.38
N GLY A 31 -17.01 -11.28 -0.88
CA GLY A 31 -17.94 -12.36 -1.22
C GLY A 31 -19.41 -11.98 -1.02
N GLU A 32 -20.30 -12.81 -1.59
CA GLU A 32 -21.73 -12.50 -1.77
C GLU A 32 -22.58 -12.44 -0.48
N GLU A 33 -22.10 -12.93 0.65
CA GLU A 33 -22.93 -13.06 1.86
C GLU A 33 -23.36 -11.71 2.52
N LEU A 34 -22.69 -10.60 2.24
CA LEU A 34 -23.06 -9.27 2.76
C LEU A 34 -24.08 -8.53 1.89
N HIS A 35 -24.39 -9.02 0.69
CA HIS A 35 -25.19 -8.31 -0.31
C HIS A 35 -26.67 -8.18 0.03
N ALA A 36 -27.28 -9.25 0.52
CA ALA A 36 -28.74 -9.27 0.75
C ALA A 36 -29.21 -8.23 1.79
N SER A 37 -28.33 -7.86 2.75
CA SER A 37 -28.62 -6.84 3.77
C SER A 37 -28.40 -5.42 3.26
N MET A 38 -27.47 -5.20 2.34
CA MET A 38 -27.05 -3.86 1.89
C MET A 38 -27.90 -3.34 0.71
N ASP A 39 -28.32 -4.21 -0.21
CA ASP A 39 -29.24 -3.82 -1.28
C ASP A 39 -30.59 -3.37 -0.72
N GLY A 40 -31.05 -3.99 0.39
CA GLY A 40 -32.23 -3.56 1.12
C GLY A 40 -32.06 -2.17 1.76
N ALA A 41 -30.90 -1.88 2.31
CA ALA A 41 -30.60 -0.58 2.93
C ALA A 41 -30.45 0.54 1.89
N LEU A 42 -29.82 0.28 0.75
CA LEU A 42 -29.69 1.24 -0.36
C LEU A 42 -31.05 1.52 -1.03
N GLY A 43 -31.89 0.51 -1.18
CA GLY A 43 -33.26 0.67 -1.66
C GLY A 43 -34.10 1.53 -0.71
N ALA A 44 -33.93 1.38 0.60
CA ALA A 44 -34.62 2.17 1.61
C ALA A 44 -34.13 3.64 1.61
N ILE A 45 -32.83 3.89 1.43
CA ILE A 45 -32.26 5.25 1.33
C ILE A 45 -32.71 5.92 0.05
N ALA A 46 -32.73 5.23 -1.09
CA ALA A 46 -33.22 5.77 -2.37
C ALA A 46 -34.71 6.09 -2.31
N ALA A 47 -35.52 5.27 -1.63
CA ALA A 47 -36.93 5.52 -1.42
C ALA A 47 -37.18 6.70 -0.46
N ALA A 48 -36.37 6.86 0.59
CA ALA A 48 -36.45 7.99 1.53
C ALA A 48 -36.06 9.33 0.89
N MET A 49 -35.17 9.32 -0.11
CA MET A 49 -34.75 10.53 -0.84
C MET A 49 -35.75 10.96 -1.92
N SER A 50 -36.73 10.09 -2.25
CA SER A 50 -37.81 10.41 -3.22
C SER A 50 -39.06 11.02 -2.57
N VAL A 51 -39.06 11.21 -1.24
CA VAL A 51 -40.14 11.87 -0.52
C VAL A 51 -39.90 13.39 -0.52
N GLU A 52 -40.76 14.13 -1.17
CA GLU A 52 -40.79 15.60 -1.12
C GLU A 52 -40.93 16.05 0.33
N VAL A 53 -39.97 16.86 0.79
CA VAL A 53 -39.96 17.41 2.16
C VAL A 53 -41.02 18.51 2.24
N SER A 54 -42.21 18.19 2.77
CA SER A 54 -43.10 19.16 3.35
C SER A 54 -42.63 19.46 4.76
N VAL A 55 -42.09 20.64 4.97
CA VAL A 55 -41.63 21.10 6.29
C VAL A 55 -42.81 21.59 7.06
N GLU A 56 -43.34 20.79 7.98
CA GLU A 56 -44.14 21.29 9.10
C GLU A 56 -43.40 20.96 10.41
N GLY A 57 -43.26 21.99 11.25
CA GLY A 57 -42.45 21.97 12.44
C GLY A 57 -42.99 21.08 13.55
N SER A 58 -42.11 20.35 14.21
CA SER A 58 -42.32 19.82 15.56
C SER A 58 -41.01 19.69 16.29
N SER A 59 -40.95 20.34 17.44
CA SER A 59 -39.88 20.31 18.41
C SER A 59 -39.90 19.02 19.24
N THR A 60 -38.78 18.28 19.25
CA THR A 60 -38.52 17.26 20.27
C THR A 60 -37.05 17.26 20.70
N PRO A 61 -36.76 17.06 22.01
CA PRO A 61 -35.45 17.30 22.58
C PRO A 61 -34.48 16.12 22.33
N PRO A 62 -33.16 16.33 22.50
CA PRO A 62 -32.13 15.31 22.18
C PRO A 62 -32.13 14.15 23.18
N VAL A 63 -32.06 12.95 22.65
CA VAL A 63 -31.80 11.73 23.41
C VAL A 63 -30.32 11.62 23.69
N VAL A 64 -29.94 11.68 24.97
CA VAL A 64 -28.58 11.40 25.45
C VAL A 64 -28.42 9.90 25.54
N VAL A 65 -27.46 9.33 24.82
CA VAL A 65 -27.06 7.92 24.96
C VAL A 65 -25.81 7.87 25.80
N GLU A 66 -25.97 7.31 27.00
CA GLU A 66 -24.92 7.06 27.98
C GLU A 66 -24.17 5.78 27.61
N TYR A 67 -22.84 5.89 27.40
CA TYR A 67 -21.99 4.73 27.20
C TYR A 67 -21.43 4.24 28.53
N ALA A 68 -21.79 3.01 28.90
CA ALA A 68 -21.23 2.32 30.05
C ALA A 68 -19.80 1.84 29.72
N GLU A 69 -18.85 2.24 30.56
CA GLU A 69 -17.48 1.73 30.57
C GLU A 69 -17.46 0.33 31.22
N ALA A 70 -16.88 -0.64 30.56
CA ALA A 70 -16.55 -1.93 31.11
C ALA A 70 -15.04 -2.06 31.33
N SER A 71 -14.61 -1.98 32.55
CA SER A 71 -13.28 -2.31 33.05
C SER A 71 -13.14 -3.81 33.28
N THR A 72 -12.02 -4.41 32.89
CA THR A 72 -11.41 -5.61 33.52
C THR A 72 -9.95 -5.71 33.09
N GLU A 73 -9.06 -5.45 33.96
CA GLU A 73 -8.21 -6.26 34.88
C GLU A 73 -7.25 -7.26 34.19
N THR A 74 -5.98 -6.91 34.26
CA THR A 74 -4.78 -7.57 34.83
C THR A 74 -4.59 -9.08 34.60
N GLY A 75 -3.47 -9.40 33.94
CA GLY A 75 -2.82 -10.70 33.99
C GLY A 75 -1.31 -10.57 33.71
N ALA A 76 -0.51 -10.86 34.71
CA ALA A 76 0.92 -10.61 34.83
C ALA A 76 1.81 -11.54 33.98
N GLU A 77 3.02 -11.02 33.70
CA GLU A 77 4.22 -11.65 33.15
C GLU A 77 4.65 -13.00 33.79
N PRO A 78 5.60 -13.67 33.11
CA PRO A 78 6.95 -13.60 33.68
C PRO A 78 8.09 -13.34 32.70
N LEU A 79 9.05 -12.58 33.20
CA LEU A 79 10.37 -12.26 32.70
C LEU A 79 11.24 -13.52 32.50
N VAL A 80 11.90 -13.59 31.34
CA VAL A 80 13.09 -14.45 31.17
C VAL A 80 14.26 -13.54 30.73
N GLN A 81 15.30 -13.52 31.56
CA GLN A 81 16.53 -12.80 31.36
C GLN A 81 17.48 -13.48 30.36
N PRO A 82 18.39 -12.75 29.70
CA PRO A 82 19.28 -13.28 28.69
C PRO A 82 20.60 -13.80 29.28
N ALA A 83 21.08 -14.88 28.72
CA ALA A 83 22.42 -15.41 28.99
C ALA A 83 23.44 -14.90 27.97
N ALA A 84 24.64 -14.72 28.47
CA ALA A 84 25.80 -13.99 28.07
C ALA A 84 26.54 -14.36 26.76
N THR A 85 27.13 -13.33 26.17
CA THR A 85 28.50 -13.18 25.63
C THR A 85 29.11 -14.29 24.76
N GLY A 86 29.21 -13.97 23.47
CA GLY A 86 30.19 -14.55 22.57
C GLY A 86 30.82 -13.44 21.74
N THR A 87 32.07 -13.10 22.08
CA THR A 87 32.91 -12.12 21.37
C THR A 87 33.30 -12.72 20.01
N ARG A 88 32.76 -12.14 18.92
CA ARG A 88 33.16 -12.47 17.56
C ARG A 88 33.98 -11.35 16.95
N ALA A 89 35.20 -11.67 16.56
CA ALA A 89 36.15 -10.79 15.89
C ALA A 89 35.56 -10.17 14.61
N PRO A 90 35.99 -8.94 14.22
CA PRO A 90 35.49 -8.30 13.02
C PRO A 90 36.05 -9.00 11.78
N VAL A 91 35.16 -9.63 11.01
CA VAL A 91 35.45 -10.02 9.63
C VAL A 91 35.34 -8.75 8.79
N MET A 92 36.46 -8.28 8.28
CA MET A 92 36.48 -7.26 7.24
C MET A 92 35.85 -7.84 5.97
N THR A 93 34.56 -7.62 5.78
CA THR A 93 33.91 -7.84 4.49
C THR A 93 34.20 -6.63 3.62
N ALA A 94 34.82 -6.88 2.46
CA ALA A 94 34.99 -5.89 1.41
C ALA A 94 33.63 -5.28 1.06
N ALA A 95 33.55 -3.95 1.01
CA ALA A 95 32.37 -3.23 0.59
C ALA A 95 31.89 -3.77 -0.76
N PRO A 96 30.58 -3.99 -0.95
CA PRO A 96 30.05 -4.34 -2.26
C PRO A 96 30.39 -3.22 -3.24
N PRO A 97 30.70 -3.53 -4.51
CA PRO A 97 30.99 -2.50 -5.52
C PRO A 97 29.76 -1.60 -5.64
N GLU A 98 29.96 -0.31 -5.44
CA GLU A 98 28.94 0.71 -5.68
C GLU A 98 28.37 0.50 -7.09
N PRO A 99 27.04 0.52 -7.26
CA PRO A 99 26.46 0.48 -8.59
C PRO A 99 26.98 1.68 -9.38
N ALA A 100 27.58 1.40 -10.55
CA ALA A 100 28.14 2.40 -11.45
C ALA A 100 27.03 3.25 -12.10
N LEU A 101 26.31 4.02 -11.28
CA LEU A 101 25.34 5.06 -11.65
C LEU A 101 25.97 6.46 -11.52
N ALA A 102 27.31 6.53 -11.40
CA ALA A 102 28.05 7.79 -11.40
C ALA A 102 27.91 8.48 -12.77
N ARG A 103 26.89 9.33 -12.89
CA ARG A 103 26.75 10.31 -13.96
C ARG A 103 27.04 11.70 -13.41
N SER A 104 27.85 12.44 -14.14
CA SER A 104 28.11 13.88 -13.96
C SER A 104 27.01 14.74 -14.62
N SER A 105 25.75 14.30 -14.63
CA SER A 105 24.61 15.07 -15.11
C SER A 105 23.52 15.11 -14.03
N ASP A 106 22.97 16.29 -13.76
CA ASP A 106 21.84 16.52 -12.84
C ASP A 106 20.53 15.82 -13.29
N GLU A 107 20.55 15.10 -14.40
CA GLU A 107 19.40 14.40 -14.94
C GLU A 107 19.24 13.02 -14.25
N PRO A 108 18.04 12.69 -13.72
CA PRO A 108 17.80 11.40 -13.09
C PRO A 108 17.97 10.26 -14.10
N PRO A 109 18.39 9.06 -13.64
CA PRO A 109 18.52 7.90 -14.51
C PRO A 109 17.15 7.56 -15.10
N ARG A 110 17.13 7.10 -16.34
CA ARG A 110 15.91 6.55 -16.94
C ARG A 110 15.66 5.15 -16.39
N LEU A 111 14.40 4.76 -16.30
CA LEU A 111 14.00 3.45 -15.73
C LEU A 111 14.61 2.26 -16.49
N ASP A 112 14.77 2.38 -17.83
CA ASP A 112 15.45 1.39 -18.66
C ASP A 112 16.97 1.28 -18.36
N GLU A 113 17.59 2.37 -17.96
CA GLU A 113 18.99 2.37 -17.51
C GLU A 113 19.15 1.67 -16.16
N VAL A 114 18.23 1.92 -15.22
CA VAL A 114 18.19 1.20 -13.94
C VAL A 114 18.00 -0.30 -14.18
N ARG A 115 17.13 -0.70 -15.10
CA ARG A 115 16.93 -2.10 -15.48
C ARG A 115 18.19 -2.73 -16.08
N ARG A 116 18.88 -2.00 -16.95
CA ARG A 116 20.17 -2.45 -17.54
C ARG A 116 21.27 -2.57 -16.48
N ALA A 117 21.37 -1.61 -15.57
CA ALA A 117 22.36 -1.64 -14.47
C ALA A 117 22.10 -2.78 -13.49
N LEU A 118 20.83 -3.15 -13.26
CA LEU A 118 20.48 -4.32 -12.49
C LEU A 118 20.94 -5.61 -13.18
N GLY A 119 20.72 -5.72 -14.50
CA GLY A 119 21.15 -6.86 -15.32
C GLY A 119 20.66 -8.20 -14.80
N ASP A 120 21.47 -9.25 -14.92
CA ASP A 120 21.29 -10.53 -14.21
C ASP A 120 21.97 -10.45 -12.83
N CYS A 121 21.35 -9.70 -11.93
CA CYS A 121 21.91 -9.34 -10.62
C CYS A 121 22.33 -10.57 -9.79
N LYS A 122 23.57 -10.55 -9.29
CA LYS A 122 24.14 -11.58 -8.39
C LYS A 122 24.65 -10.99 -7.06
N ARG A 123 24.11 -9.84 -6.62
CA ARG A 123 24.63 -9.08 -5.48
C ARG A 123 24.25 -9.64 -4.13
N CYS A 124 23.24 -10.52 -4.05
CA CYS A 124 22.84 -11.21 -2.82
C CYS A 124 22.48 -12.67 -3.09
N LYS A 125 22.34 -13.45 -2.03
CA LYS A 125 22.06 -14.89 -2.08
C LYS A 125 20.72 -15.26 -2.74
N LEU A 126 19.76 -14.34 -2.85
CA LEU A 126 18.48 -14.61 -3.51
C LEU A 126 18.60 -14.92 -5.00
N CYS A 127 19.70 -14.52 -5.63
CA CYS A 127 19.91 -14.80 -7.05
C CYS A 127 20.01 -16.28 -7.39
N SER A 128 20.48 -17.12 -6.45
CA SER A 128 20.66 -18.55 -6.69
C SER A 128 19.35 -19.35 -6.74
N GLY A 129 18.30 -18.85 -6.10
CA GLY A 129 17.01 -19.55 -5.98
C GLY A 129 15.90 -18.99 -6.87
N ARG A 130 16.09 -17.83 -7.52
CA ARG A 130 15.09 -17.23 -8.39
C ARG A 130 15.01 -17.95 -9.74
N LYS A 131 13.83 -17.95 -10.33
CA LYS A 131 13.64 -18.30 -11.75
C LYS A 131 13.75 -17.06 -12.62
N ASN A 132 13.08 -15.98 -12.23
CA ASN A 132 13.10 -14.70 -12.92
C ASN A 132 13.38 -13.56 -11.95
N LEU A 133 14.02 -12.51 -12.48
CA LEU A 133 14.17 -11.24 -11.79
C LEU A 133 12.91 -10.40 -12.00
N VAL A 134 12.27 -9.98 -10.91
CA VAL A 134 11.03 -9.20 -10.92
C VAL A 134 11.37 -7.73 -10.69
N PHE A 135 11.61 -7.00 -11.78
CA PHE A 135 12.06 -5.60 -11.71
C PHE A 135 10.97 -4.66 -11.23
N GLY A 136 9.83 -4.71 -11.88
CA GLY A 136 8.69 -3.82 -11.73
C GLY A 136 7.95 -3.69 -13.05
N VAL A 137 6.71 -3.17 -13.01
CA VAL A 137 5.85 -3.03 -14.19
C VAL A 137 4.93 -1.82 -14.04
N GLY A 138 4.53 -1.23 -15.15
CA GLY A 138 3.59 -0.12 -15.24
C GLY A 138 4.18 1.12 -15.91
N ASN A 139 3.55 2.26 -15.69
CA ASN A 139 3.95 3.52 -16.32
C ASN A 139 5.29 4.05 -15.77
N PRO A 140 6.31 4.26 -16.60
CA PRO A 140 7.59 4.82 -16.15
C PRO A 140 7.48 6.29 -15.69
N LYS A 141 6.35 6.95 -15.94
CA LYS A 141 6.01 8.31 -15.47
C LYS A 141 4.79 8.30 -14.55
N ALA A 142 4.59 7.20 -13.81
CA ALA A 142 3.44 7.04 -12.94
C ALA A 142 3.41 8.09 -11.83
N ARG A 143 2.24 8.66 -11.58
CA ARG A 143 2.00 9.52 -10.41
C ARG A 143 1.92 8.71 -9.10
N LEU A 144 1.43 7.48 -9.18
CA LEU A 144 1.30 6.55 -8.05
C LEU A 144 2.25 5.36 -8.23
N VAL A 145 3.08 5.10 -7.22
CA VAL A 145 3.93 3.93 -7.16
C VAL A 145 3.55 3.06 -5.97
N PHE A 146 3.29 1.78 -6.23
CA PHE A 146 3.06 0.76 -5.21
C PHE A 146 4.36 -0.02 -4.97
N VAL A 147 4.82 -0.04 -3.72
CA VAL A 147 6.03 -0.76 -3.32
C VAL A 147 5.64 -1.89 -2.38
N GLY A 148 5.87 -3.13 -2.78
CA GLY A 148 5.69 -4.32 -1.96
C GLY A 148 6.99 -4.82 -1.34
N GLU A 149 6.94 -6.01 -0.76
CA GLU A 149 8.07 -6.66 -0.07
C GLU A 149 9.00 -7.36 -1.05
N GLY A 150 8.53 -8.37 -1.73
CA GLY A 150 9.29 -9.21 -2.63
C GLY A 150 8.39 -10.12 -3.48
N PRO A 151 8.95 -10.78 -4.51
CA PRO A 151 8.20 -11.70 -5.36
C PRO A 151 7.77 -12.98 -4.62
N GLY A 152 6.56 -13.44 -4.88
CA GLY A 152 6.09 -14.77 -4.55
C GLY A 152 6.39 -15.78 -5.66
N ALA A 153 5.80 -16.97 -5.58
CA ALA A 153 6.03 -18.07 -6.53
C ALA A 153 5.55 -17.73 -7.95
N GLU A 154 4.37 -17.14 -8.06
CA GLU A 154 3.79 -16.77 -9.35
C GLU A 154 4.57 -15.64 -10.01
N GLU A 155 5.00 -14.65 -9.22
CA GLU A 155 5.82 -13.53 -9.68
C GLU A 155 7.20 -14.01 -10.16
N ASP A 156 7.80 -14.95 -9.45
CA ASP A 156 9.07 -15.57 -9.83
C ASP A 156 8.96 -16.39 -11.13
N ASN A 157 7.82 -17.06 -11.33
CA ASN A 157 7.56 -17.80 -12.57
C ASN A 157 7.38 -16.88 -13.78
N GLN A 158 6.74 -15.71 -13.60
CA GLN A 158 6.36 -14.82 -14.70
C GLN A 158 7.30 -13.62 -14.88
N GLY A 159 8.13 -13.28 -13.89
CA GLY A 159 8.97 -12.08 -13.90
C GLY A 159 8.20 -10.77 -13.71
N ILE A 160 6.92 -10.85 -13.30
CA ILE A 160 6.01 -9.71 -13.17
C ILE A 160 5.56 -9.58 -11.69
N PRO A 161 5.62 -8.38 -11.08
CA PRO A 161 5.22 -8.21 -9.69
C PRO A 161 3.70 -8.28 -9.53
N PHE A 162 3.24 -8.86 -8.42
CA PHE A 162 1.84 -8.90 -8.02
C PHE A 162 0.91 -9.53 -9.08
N VAL A 163 1.16 -10.77 -9.47
CA VAL A 163 0.32 -11.57 -10.40
C VAL A 163 -0.45 -12.68 -9.69
N GLY A 164 0.03 -13.20 -8.55
CA GLY A 164 -0.66 -14.19 -7.73
C GLY A 164 -1.90 -13.62 -7.02
N ALA A 165 -2.48 -14.38 -6.09
CA ALA A 165 -3.71 -14.00 -5.37
C ALA A 165 -3.62 -12.62 -4.70
N ALA A 166 -2.47 -12.29 -4.06
CA ALA A 166 -2.22 -10.96 -3.51
C ALA A 166 -2.19 -9.88 -4.59
N GLY A 167 -1.66 -10.20 -5.76
CA GLY A 167 -1.61 -9.31 -6.93
C GLY A 167 -2.99 -9.06 -7.53
N GLN A 168 -3.84 -10.07 -7.58
CA GLN A 168 -5.24 -9.91 -8.01
C GLN A 168 -6.01 -8.98 -7.07
N LEU A 169 -5.79 -9.10 -5.74
CA LEU A 169 -6.36 -8.16 -4.78
C LEU A 169 -5.82 -6.74 -5.01
N LEU A 170 -4.51 -6.57 -5.20
CA LEU A 170 -3.93 -5.27 -5.51
C LEU A 170 -4.53 -4.66 -6.79
N THR A 171 -4.76 -5.47 -7.82
CA THR A 171 -5.42 -5.01 -9.05
C THR A 171 -6.82 -4.45 -8.77
N LYS A 172 -7.61 -5.13 -7.91
CA LYS A 172 -8.92 -4.64 -7.47
C LYS A 172 -8.82 -3.35 -6.65
N MET A 173 -7.81 -3.24 -5.77
CA MET A 173 -7.55 -2.02 -4.99
C MET A 173 -7.21 -0.84 -5.92
N ILE A 174 -6.35 -1.04 -6.90
CA ILE A 174 -5.98 -0.03 -7.91
C ILE A 174 -7.21 0.38 -8.73
N ALA A 175 -8.02 -0.57 -9.17
CA ALA A 175 -9.26 -0.30 -9.91
C ALA A 175 -10.28 0.50 -9.08
N ALA A 176 -10.42 0.19 -7.78
CA ALA A 176 -11.27 0.94 -6.86
C ALA A 176 -10.79 2.39 -6.66
N MET A 177 -9.49 2.67 -6.79
CA MET A 177 -8.95 4.03 -6.82
C MET A 177 -9.18 4.75 -8.16
N GLY A 178 -9.77 4.09 -9.16
CA GLY A 178 -10.03 4.64 -10.49
C GLY A 178 -8.84 4.54 -11.44
N TYR A 179 -7.82 3.72 -11.13
CA TYR A 179 -6.64 3.52 -11.98
C TYR A 179 -6.62 2.10 -12.57
N THR A 180 -5.88 1.94 -13.68
CA THR A 180 -5.46 0.65 -14.21
C THR A 180 -4.03 0.34 -13.78
N ARG A 181 -3.60 -0.93 -13.91
CA ARG A 181 -2.21 -1.30 -13.61
C ARG A 181 -1.20 -0.59 -14.50
N ASP A 182 -1.59 -0.26 -15.74
CA ASP A 182 -0.71 0.40 -16.71
C ASP A 182 -0.58 1.92 -16.46
N GLU A 183 -1.46 2.51 -15.64
CA GLU A 183 -1.39 3.93 -15.25
C GLU A 183 -0.51 4.15 -14.01
N VAL A 184 -0.31 3.12 -13.18
CA VAL A 184 0.52 3.15 -11.98
C VAL A 184 1.84 2.41 -12.21
N TYR A 185 2.78 2.48 -11.27
CA TYR A 185 3.95 1.61 -11.29
C TYR A 185 3.96 0.72 -10.06
N ILE A 186 4.33 -0.56 -10.24
CA ILE A 186 4.33 -1.57 -9.17
C ILE A 186 5.71 -2.22 -9.12
N CYS A 187 6.32 -2.22 -7.94
CA CYS A 187 7.60 -2.89 -7.71
C CYS A 187 7.68 -3.43 -6.27
N ASN A 188 8.81 -4.02 -5.92
CA ASN A 188 9.08 -4.56 -4.59
C ASN A 188 10.41 -4.03 -4.05
N VAL A 189 10.63 -4.15 -2.73
CA VAL A 189 11.92 -3.88 -2.07
C VAL A 189 12.98 -4.82 -2.65
N VAL A 190 12.75 -6.13 -2.59
CA VAL A 190 13.66 -7.11 -3.23
C VAL A 190 13.11 -7.56 -4.57
N LYS A 191 14.03 -7.81 -5.54
CA LYS A 191 13.67 -8.16 -6.93
C LYS A 191 13.72 -9.67 -7.20
N CYS A 192 14.14 -10.46 -6.23
CA CYS A 192 14.24 -11.90 -6.30
C CYS A 192 13.39 -12.54 -5.21
N ARG A 193 12.80 -13.69 -5.49
CA ARG A 193 11.97 -14.43 -4.54
C ARG A 193 12.81 -15.01 -3.41
N PRO A 194 12.50 -14.72 -2.12
CA PRO A 194 13.11 -15.43 -1.00
C PRO A 194 12.65 -16.91 -0.95
N PRO A 195 13.52 -17.85 -0.58
CA PRO A 195 13.19 -19.27 -0.47
C PRO A 195 11.95 -19.50 0.41
N GLY A 196 10.99 -20.31 -0.07
CA GLY A 196 9.75 -20.59 0.67
C GLY A 196 8.85 -19.36 0.92
N ASN A 197 9.05 -18.25 0.22
CA ASN A 197 8.39 -16.96 0.46
C ASN A 197 8.61 -16.45 1.90
N ARG A 198 9.78 -16.74 2.51
CA ARG A 198 10.15 -16.14 3.80
C ARG A 198 10.32 -14.63 3.65
N ASN A 199 10.34 -13.93 4.75
CA ASN A 199 10.69 -12.52 4.76
C ASN A 199 12.12 -12.32 4.24
N PRO A 200 12.39 -11.22 3.51
CA PRO A 200 13.76 -10.88 3.10
C PRO A 200 14.61 -10.55 4.32
N GLU A 201 15.87 -10.94 4.27
CA GLU A 201 16.85 -10.66 5.31
C GLU A 201 17.47 -9.27 5.11
N PRO A 202 18.05 -8.66 6.18
CA PRO A 202 18.59 -7.30 6.08
C PRO A 202 19.65 -7.12 4.99
N ASP A 203 20.57 -8.10 4.82
CA ASP A 203 21.59 -8.09 3.77
C ASP A 203 21.00 -8.18 2.35
N GLU A 204 19.87 -8.87 2.20
CA GLU A 204 19.15 -8.97 0.93
C GLU A 204 18.44 -7.66 0.57
N ILE A 205 17.87 -6.99 1.58
CA ILE A 205 17.27 -5.66 1.42
C ILE A 205 18.36 -4.65 1.08
N GLU A 206 19.45 -4.60 1.85
CA GLU A 206 20.55 -3.67 1.64
C GLU A 206 21.15 -3.78 0.23
N ALA A 207 21.40 -5.00 -0.24
CA ALA A 207 21.92 -5.24 -1.59
C ALA A 207 20.94 -4.82 -2.72
N CYS A 208 19.63 -4.81 -2.45
CA CYS A 208 18.59 -4.52 -3.45
C CYS A 208 18.06 -3.09 -3.38
N GLN A 209 18.16 -2.44 -2.22
CA GLN A 209 17.64 -1.09 -1.95
C GLN A 209 18.13 -0.02 -2.94
N PRO A 210 19.40 0.02 -3.37
CA PRO A 210 19.87 1.04 -4.34
C PRO A 210 19.08 1.01 -5.66
N PHE A 211 18.58 -0.16 -6.08
CA PHE A 211 17.76 -0.28 -7.29
C PHE A 211 16.33 0.21 -7.07
N LEU A 212 15.75 0.00 -5.89
CA LEU A 212 14.46 0.61 -5.54
C LEU A 212 14.57 2.13 -5.51
N GLU A 213 15.60 2.67 -4.88
CA GLU A 213 15.87 4.11 -4.80
C GLU A 213 16.03 4.71 -6.21
N ALA A 214 16.83 4.06 -7.07
CA ALA A 214 17.02 4.47 -8.46
C ALA A 214 15.71 4.41 -9.28
N GLN A 215 14.86 3.40 -9.05
CA GLN A 215 13.53 3.32 -9.69
C GLN A 215 12.63 4.49 -9.27
N LEU A 216 12.55 4.79 -7.98
CA LEU A 216 11.74 5.90 -7.46
C LEU A 216 12.26 7.25 -7.96
N HIS A 217 13.58 7.41 -8.03
CA HIS A 217 14.22 8.60 -8.58
C HIS A 217 13.97 8.75 -10.09
N ALA A 218 13.97 7.66 -10.85
CA ALA A 218 13.67 7.66 -12.28
C ALA A 218 12.21 8.02 -12.57
N ILE A 219 11.27 7.50 -11.77
CA ILE A 219 9.83 7.66 -11.97
C ILE A 219 9.35 9.03 -11.48
N ARG A 220 9.89 9.53 -10.34
CA ARG A 220 9.48 10.78 -9.66
C ARG A 220 7.96 10.81 -9.39
N PRO A 221 7.43 9.86 -8.66
CA PRO A 221 5.99 9.80 -8.42
C PRO A 221 5.50 10.95 -7.55
N SER A 222 4.23 11.30 -7.65
CA SER A 222 3.57 12.26 -6.75
C SER A 222 3.32 11.65 -5.37
N VAL A 223 3.16 10.33 -5.30
CA VAL A 223 2.91 9.60 -4.05
C VAL A 223 3.40 8.14 -4.14
N ILE A 224 3.93 7.64 -3.03
CA ILE A 224 4.31 6.23 -2.85
C ILE A 224 3.30 5.58 -1.90
N ILE A 225 2.80 4.40 -2.26
CA ILE A 225 1.98 3.56 -1.40
C ILE A 225 2.83 2.35 -0.99
N ALA A 226 3.22 2.30 0.29
CA ALA A 226 4.05 1.23 0.83
C ALA A 226 3.17 0.09 1.36
N LEU A 227 3.21 -1.06 0.70
CA LEU A 227 2.40 -2.23 0.97
C LEU A 227 3.06 -3.14 2.01
N GLY A 228 2.61 -3.05 3.26
CA GLY A 228 3.04 -3.90 4.35
C GLY A 228 4.30 -3.42 5.08
N LYS A 229 4.72 -4.26 6.04
CA LYS A 229 5.80 -3.95 6.99
C LYS A 229 7.12 -3.63 6.28
N PHE A 230 7.59 -4.53 5.41
CA PHE A 230 8.93 -4.42 4.84
C PHE A 230 9.09 -3.21 3.90
N ALA A 231 8.09 -2.94 3.05
CA ALA A 231 8.11 -1.76 2.21
C ALA A 231 8.11 -0.46 3.05
N ALA A 232 7.23 -0.39 4.06
CA ALA A 232 7.15 0.77 4.93
C ALA A 232 8.44 0.98 5.75
N GLN A 233 8.97 -0.08 6.36
CA GLN A 233 10.18 0.00 7.19
C GLN A 233 11.43 0.35 6.39
N THR A 234 11.59 -0.25 5.19
CA THR A 234 12.74 0.05 4.32
C THR A 234 12.72 1.51 3.86
N LEU A 235 11.58 1.99 3.35
CA LEU A 235 11.48 3.36 2.84
C LEU A 235 11.59 4.40 3.96
N LEU A 236 11.02 4.13 5.14
CA LEU A 236 11.02 5.06 6.28
C LEU A 236 12.22 4.89 7.22
N ARG A 237 13.09 3.91 6.96
CA ARG A 237 14.25 3.56 7.82
C ARG A 237 13.85 3.44 9.28
N THR A 238 12.83 2.64 9.58
CA THR A 238 12.25 2.46 10.92
C THR A 238 11.94 0.99 11.18
N ASP A 239 11.90 0.59 12.42
CA ASP A 239 11.51 -0.75 12.90
C ASP A 239 10.04 -0.81 13.39
N ARG A 240 9.33 0.34 13.36
CA ARG A 240 7.95 0.44 13.85
C ARG A 240 7.01 -0.52 13.11
N PRO A 241 6.06 -1.17 13.83
CA PRO A 241 5.11 -2.08 13.21
C PRO A 241 4.15 -1.37 12.26
N ILE A 242 3.71 -2.08 11.22
CA ILE A 242 2.81 -1.52 10.19
C ILE A 242 1.50 -0.99 10.79
N THR A 243 0.99 -1.59 11.86
CA THR A 243 -0.21 -1.14 12.58
C THR A 243 -0.07 0.27 13.17
N ARG A 244 1.15 0.72 13.43
CA ARG A 244 1.47 2.08 13.90
C ARG A 244 1.86 3.04 12.79
N LEU A 245 2.19 2.52 11.60
CA LEU A 245 2.61 3.34 10.46
C LEU A 245 1.45 3.61 9.50
N ARG A 246 0.56 2.61 9.30
CA ARG A 246 -0.51 2.70 8.32
C ARG A 246 -1.45 3.88 8.55
N GLY A 247 -1.98 4.41 7.48
CA GLY A 247 -2.95 5.50 7.52
C GLY A 247 -2.37 6.85 7.93
N GLN A 248 -1.08 6.93 8.19
CA GLN A 248 -0.40 8.17 8.55
C GLN A 248 0.51 8.61 7.42
N TRP A 249 0.28 9.83 6.92
CA TRP A 249 1.16 10.43 5.94
C TRP A 249 2.59 10.52 6.45
N ARG A 250 3.50 10.03 5.62
CA ARG A 250 4.94 10.09 5.82
C ARG A 250 5.57 10.68 4.55
N GLU A 251 6.90 10.74 4.55
CA GLU A 251 7.66 11.26 3.43
C GLU A 251 8.86 10.37 3.16
N TYR A 252 9.18 10.17 1.90
CA TYR A 252 10.38 9.52 1.41
C TYR A 252 11.09 10.46 0.43
N VAL A 253 12.22 11.05 0.83
CA VAL A 253 13.02 11.96 -0.01
C VAL A 253 12.16 13.04 -0.70
N GLY A 254 11.31 13.74 0.09
CA GLY A 254 10.40 14.77 -0.41
C GLY A 254 9.12 14.24 -1.09
N ILE A 255 8.96 12.92 -1.25
CA ILE A 255 7.77 12.32 -1.87
C ILE A 255 6.81 11.87 -0.76
N PRO A 256 5.54 12.31 -0.78
CA PRO A 256 4.51 11.81 0.12
C PRO A 256 4.38 10.29 0.06
N LEU A 257 4.33 9.65 1.24
CA LEU A 257 4.27 8.21 1.38
C LEU A 257 3.11 7.81 2.29
N MET A 258 2.29 6.87 1.83
CA MET A 258 1.19 6.25 2.59
C MET A 258 1.50 4.78 2.86
N PRO A 259 1.83 4.41 4.10
CA PRO A 259 1.91 3.00 4.48
C PRO A 259 0.50 2.42 4.63
N THR A 260 0.31 1.20 4.13
CA THR A 260 -0.93 0.44 4.32
C THR A 260 -0.64 -1.05 4.46
N PHE A 261 -1.65 -1.87 4.71
CA PHE A 261 -1.49 -3.32 4.81
C PHE A 261 -1.11 -3.97 3.47
N HIS A 262 -0.31 -5.02 3.54
CA HIS A 262 0.05 -5.82 2.36
C HIS A 262 -1.17 -6.64 1.88
N PRO A 263 -1.45 -6.73 0.56
CA PRO A 263 -2.58 -7.49 0.04
C PRO A 263 -2.63 -8.96 0.52
N ALA A 264 -1.47 -9.63 0.64
CA ALA A 264 -1.43 -11.00 1.18
C ALA A 264 -1.88 -11.08 2.65
N TYR A 265 -1.66 -10.04 3.45
CA TYR A 265 -2.20 -9.95 4.81
C TYR A 265 -3.72 -9.78 4.79
N LEU A 266 -4.25 -8.95 3.90
CA LEU A 266 -5.69 -8.69 3.76
C LEU A 266 -6.47 -9.93 3.28
N LEU A 267 -5.84 -10.84 2.53
CA LEU A 267 -6.45 -12.13 2.18
C LEU A 267 -6.66 -13.03 3.39
N ARG A 268 -5.71 -13.01 4.35
CA ARG A 268 -5.80 -13.79 5.59
C ARG A 268 -6.61 -13.08 6.68
N ASN A 269 -6.77 -11.76 6.59
CA ASN A 269 -7.45 -10.92 7.57
C ASN A 269 -8.45 -9.99 6.86
N PRO A 270 -9.59 -10.51 6.38
CA PRO A 270 -10.54 -9.74 5.58
C PRO A 270 -11.11 -8.50 6.28
N ALA A 271 -11.27 -8.53 7.61
CA ALA A 271 -11.75 -7.39 8.40
C ALA A 271 -10.87 -6.14 8.24
N GLU A 272 -9.57 -6.30 7.99
CA GLU A 272 -8.62 -5.19 7.82
C GLU A 272 -8.69 -4.53 6.43
N LYS A 273 -9.48 -5.06 5.50
CA LYS A 273 -9.69 -4.45 4.19
C LYS A 273 -10.30 -3.06 4.29
N LYS A 274 -11.21 -2.85 5.27
CA LYS A 274 -11.79 -1.53 5.55
C LYS A 274 -10.71 -0.52 5.93
N SER A 275 -9.79 -0.92 6.80
CA SER A 275 -8.65 -0.09 7.21
C SER A 275 -7.76 0.29 6.02
N ALA A 276 -7.40 -0.69 5.19
CA ALA A 276 -6.61 -0.43 3.98
C ALA A 276 -7.35 0.49 2.98
N TRP A 277 -8.67 0.33 2.85
CA TRP A 277 -9.47 1.21 2.00
C TRP A 277 -9.45 2.65 2.49
N THR A 278 -9.59 2.89 3.80
CA THR A 278 -9.46 4.24 4.39
C THR A 278 -8.11 4.88 4.05
N ASP A 279 -7.02 4.10 4.07
CA ASP A 279 -5.69 4.60 3.68
C ASP A 279 -5.66 5.04 2.21
N LEU A 280 -6.25 4.22 1.32
CA LEU A 280 -6.32 4.53 -0.11
C LEU A 280 -7.24 5.72 -0.41
N GLN A 281 -8.36 5.87 0.31
CA GLN A 281 -9.22 7.04 0.21
C GLN A 281 -8.48 8.33 0.57
N ALA A 282 -7.63 8.30 1.62
CA ALA A 282 -6.78 9.44 1.97
C ALA A 282 -5.79 9.78 0.85
N VAL A 283 -5.28 8.77 0.12
CA VAL A 283 -4.43 9.00 -1.07
C VAL A 283 -5.24 9.65 -2.19
N MET A 284 -6.44 9.13 -2.51
CA MET A 284 -7.30 9.68 -3.57
C MET A 284 -7.72 11.12 -3.28
N ALA A 285 -8.06 11.42 -2.03
CA ALA A 285 -8.45 12.78 -1.61
C ALA A 285 -7.30 13.79 -1.80
N ARG A 286 -6.06 13.39 -1.50
CA ARG A 286 -4.89 14.27 -1.61
C ARG A 286 -4.31 14.34 -3.03
N PHE A 287 -4.45 13.26 -3.80
CA PHE A 287 -3.93 13.12 -5.16
C PHE A 287 -5.03 12.63 -6.09
N PRO A 288 -6.07 13.45 -6.34
CA PRO A 288 -7.16 13.06 -7.23
C PRO A 288 -6.62 12.74 -8.62
N LYS A 289 -7.25 11.76 -9.29
CA LYS A 289 -6.95 11.46 -10.68
C LYS A 289 -7.39 12.68 -11.50
N THR A 290 -6.41 13.40 -12.05
CA THR A 290 -6.70 14.46 -13.02
C THR A 290 -7.32 13.80 -14.25
N GLY A 291 -8.46 14.30 -14.70
CA GLY A 291 -9.21 13.76 -15.83
C GLY A 291 -8.34 13.55 -17.06
N SER A 292 -8.53 12.42 -17.71
CA SER A 292 -8.00 12.13 -19.05
C SER A 292 -8.73 12.96 -20.06
#